data_3e81e257f6c430ebf68c9c456653e076
#
_entry.id   3e81e257f6c430ebf68c9c456653e076
#
_cell.length_a   1.000
_cell.length_b   1.000
_cell.length_c   1.000
_cell.angle_alpha   90.00
_cell.angle_beta   90.00
_cell.angle_gamma   90.00
#
_symmetry.space_group_name_H-M   'P 1'
#
loop_
_entity.id
_entity.type
_entity.pdbx_description
1 polymer ?
#
loop_
_entity_poly.entity_id
_entity_poly.type
_entity_poly.pdbx_seq_one_letter_code
_entity_poly.pdbx_strand_id
1 'polypeptide(L)'
;MAQNPIVTIEMEDGGKIVAELYPDLAPISVNNFISLVKKGFYDGLIFHRVIPGFMIQGGDPQGIGIGGPGYCIKGEFSANGVKNPISHKRGVLSMARAQAMDSAGSQFFIMHADGEFLDGQYAA
;
A
#
# COMPACT_ATOMS: atom_id res chain seq x y z
N MET A 1 -8.54 18.28 -15.09
CA MET A 1 -7.90 17.05 -14.58
C MET A 1 -7.40 17.25 -13.16
N ALA A 2 -7.84 16.39 -12.27
CA ALA A 2 -7.31 16.43 -10.92
C ALA A 2 -5.85 15.96 -10.92
N GLN A 3 -5.02 16.60 -10.13
CA GLN A 3 -3.65 16.15 -9.92
C GLN A 3 -3.66 14.90 -9.05
N ASN A 4 -2.68 14.02 -9.28
CA ASN A 4 -2.51 12.85 -8.43
C ASN A 4 -2.11 13.28 -7.02
N PRO A 5 -2.73 12.68 -5.99
CA PRO A 5 -2.37 12.99 -4.61
C PRO A 5 -0.92 12.59 -4.30
N ILE A 6 -0.27 13.38 -3.47
CA ILE A 6 1.07 13.10 -2.97
C ILE A 6 0.98 12.86 -1.47
N VAL A 7 1.58 11.76 -1.02
CA VAL A 7 1.67 11.42 0.40
C VAL A 7 3.13 11.39 0.80
N THR A 8 3.45 12.03 1.94
CA THR A 8 4.80 12.01 2.49
C THR A 8 4.82 11.17 3.76
N ILE A 9 5.69 10.17 3.80
CA ILE A 9 5.94 9.37 5.00
C ILE A 9 7.19 9.91 5.66
N GLU A 10 7.03 10.50 6.84
CA GLU A 10 8.15 11.04 7.60
C GLU A 10 8.61 10.00 8.63
N MET A 11 9.87 9.62 8.54
CA MET A 11 10.47 8.62 9.42
C MET A 11 10.96 9.25 10.71
N GLU A 12 11.12 8.45 11.74
CA GLU A 12 11.58 8.90 13.06
C GLU A 12 12.92 9.65 13.01
N ASP A 13 13.80 9.23 12.12
CA ASP A 13 15.12 9.86 11.93
C ASP A 13 15.07 11.14 11.10
N GLY A 14 13.90 11.58 10.65
CA GLY A 14 13.71 12.75 9.81
C GLY A 14 13.75 12.46 8.32
N GLY A 15 14.03 11.23 7.90
CA GLY A 15 13.98 10.82 6.51
C GLY A 15 12.55 10.85 5.97
N LYS A 16 12.39 11.09 4.67
CA LYS A 16 11.08 11.20 4.04
C LYS A 16 10.97 10.27 2.85
N ILE A 17 9.82 9.59 2.75
CA ILE A 17 9.42 8.82 1.58
C ILE A 17 8.24 9.55 0.96
N VAL A 18 8.35 9.92 -0.32
CA VAL A 18 7.30 10.66 -1.02
C VAL A 18 6.67 9.73 -2.05
N ALA A 19 5.35 9.58 -1.99
CA ALA A 19 4.61 8.69 -2.88
C ALA A 19 3.56 9.47 -3.66
N GLU A 20 3.48 9.22 -4.95
CA GLU A 20 2.40 9.70 -5.81
C GLU A 20 1.38 8.58 -5.98
N LEU A 21 0.11 8.89 -5.76
CA LEU A 21 -0.99 7.91 -5.83
C LEU A 21 -1.78 8.11 -7.12
N TYR A 22 -2.32 7.01 -7.67
CA TYR A 22 -3.03 7.02 -8.95
C TYR A 22 -4.49 6.63 -8.76
N PRO A 23 -5.38 7.57 -8.35
CA PRO A 23 -6.78 7.25 -8.09
C PRO A 23 -7.55 6.80 -9.33
N ASP A 24 -7.07 7.14 -10.53
CA ASP A 24 -7.70 6.70 -11.77
C ASP A 24 -7.53 5.19 -11.99
N LEU A 25 -6.49 4.59 -11.43
CA LEU A 25 -6.18 3.17 -11.58
C LEU A 25 -6.64 2.33 -10.39
N ALA A 26 -6.65 2.91 -9.20
CA ALA A 26 -7.02 2.22 -7.96
C ALA A 26 -7.79 3.17 -7.03
N PRO A 27 -9.01 3.58 -7.40
CA PRO A 27 -9.74 4.62 -6.66
C PRO A 27 -10.08 4.20 -5.23
N ILE A 28 -10.47 2.95 -5.01
CA ILE A 28 -10.84 2.49 -3.67
C ILE A 28 -9.61 2.44 -2.77
N SER A 29 -8.51 1.88 -3.26
CA SER A 29 -7.26 1.78 -2.51
C SER A 29 -6.70 3.16 -2.18
N VAL A 30 -6.67 4.08 -3.14
CA VAL A 30 -6.18 5.43 -2.94
C VAL A 30 -7.04 6.19 -1.95
N ASN A 31 -8.36 6.17 -2.10
CA ASN A 31 -9.26 6.87 -1.20
C ASN A 31 -9.18 6.34 0.23
N ASN A 32 -9.06 5.02 0.38
CA ASN A 32 -8.88 4.39 1.68
C ASN A 32 -7.57 4.84 2.34
N PHE A 33 -6.47 4.80 1.58
CA PHE A 33 -5.16 5.18 2.08
C PHE A 33 -5.16 6.65 2.54
N ILE A 34 -5.70 7.55 1.73
CA ILE A 34 -5.78 8.98 2.06
C ILE A 34 -6.67 9.19 3.30
N SER A 35 -7.79 8.48 3.40
CA SER A 35 -8.67 8.56 4.55
C SER A 35 -7.93 8.19 5.84
N LEU A 36 -7.16 7.11 5.82
CA LEU A 36 -6.37 6.66 6.97
C LEU A 36 -5.26 7.65 7.30
N VAL A 37 -4.60 8.21 6.29
CA VAL A 37 -3.57 9.24 6.50
C VAL A 37 -4.17 10.46 7.19
N LYS A 38 -5.32 10.94 6.74
CA LYS A 38 -5.97 12.13 7.31
C LYS A 38 -6.44 11.91 8.74
N LYS A 39 -6.77 10.68 9.10
CA LYS A 39 -7.18 10.33 10.47
C LYS A 39 -5.99 10.15 11.41
N GLY A 40 -4.75 10.22 10.91
CA GLY A 40 -3.57 9.95 11.72
C GLY A 40 -3.38 8.47 12.03
N PHE A 41 -4.05 7.57 11.29
CA PHE A 41 -3.99 6.13 11.54
C PHE A 41 -2.57 5.57 11.48
N TYR A 42 -1.79 6.05 10.51
CA TYR A 42 -0.42 5.56 10.29
C TYR A 42 0.61 6.18 11.22
N ASP A 43 0.28 7.25 11.94
CA ASP A 43 1.22 7.93 12.81
C ASP A 43 1.67 7.01 13.94
N GLY A 44 2.96 6.92 14.15
CA GLY A 44 3.55 6.07 15.19
C GLY A 44 3.69 4.59 14.82
N LEU A 45 3.25 4.18 13.62
CA LEU A 45 3.37 2.80 13.17
C LEU A 45 4.77 2.50 12.63
N ILE A 46 5.14 1.22 12.59
CA ILE A 46 6.45 0.79 12.15
C ILE A 46 6.38 0.01 10.83
N PHE A 47 7.52 -0.10 10.16
CA PHE A 47 7.70 -1.09 9.11
C PHE A 47 8.08 -2.41 9.78
N HIS A 48 7.08 -3.24 10.04
CA HIS A 48 7.25 -4.46 10.84
C HIS A 48 7.90 -5.61 10.06
N ARG A 49 8.00 -5.48 8.73
CA ARG A 49 8.60 -6.51 7.88
C ARG A 49 9.50 -5.84 6.86
N VAL A 50 10.79 -6.15 6.93
CA VAL A 50 11.80 -5.61 6.00
C VAL A 50 12.56 -6.78 5.40
N ILE A 51 12.46 -6.95 4.08
CA ILE A 51 13.16 -8.00 3.34
C ILE A 51 14.06 -7.33 2.30
N PRO A 52 15.39 -7.26 2.56
CA PRO A 52 16.32 -6.67 1.59
C PRO A 52 16.21 -7.36 0.24
N GLY A 53 16.24 -6.57 -0.84
CA GLY A 53 16.10 -7.10 -2.20
C GLY A 53 14.67 -7.48 -2.58
N PHE A 54 13.68 -7.22 -1.73
CA PHE A 54 12.27 -7.49 -2.02
C PHE A 54 11.40 -6.27 -1.67
N MET A 55 11.07 -6.07 -0.40
CA MET A 55 10.16 -4.99 -0.02
C MET A 55 10.26 -4.64 1.47
N ILE A 56 9.64 -3.52 1.85
CA ILE A 56 9.35 -3.17 3.24
C ILE A 56 7.84 -3.07 3.40
N GLN A 57 7.29 -3.57 4.49
CA GLN A 57 5.85 -3.62 4.74
C GLN A 57 5.52 -2.96 6.07
N GLY A 58 4.49 -2.14 6.07
CA GLY A 58 4.02 -1.44 7.25
C GLY A 58 2.52 -1.22 7.24
N GLY A 59 2.03 -0.37 8.14
CA GLY A 59 0.61 0.00 8.22
C GLY A 59 -0.23 -0.90 9.11
N ASP A 60 0.39 -1.79 9.89
CA ASP A 60 -0.30 -2.62 10.86
C ASP A 60 -0.25 -1.94 12.24
N PRO A 61 -1.41 -1.56 12.83
CA PRO A 61 -1.42 -0.92 14.14
C PRO A 61 -0.89 -1.81 15.26
N GLN A 62 -0.87 -3.14 15.07
CA GLN A 62 -0.29 -4.09 16.01
C GLN A 62 1.19 -4.38 15.72
N GLY A 63 1.68 -4.04 14.54
CA GLY A 63 3.08 -4.23 14.17
C GLY A 63 3.52 -5.69 13.98
N ILE A 64 2.59 -6.61 13.73
CA ILE A 64 2.87 -8.05 13.63
C ILE A 64 2.35 -8.70 12.35
N GLY A 65 1.73 -7.95 11.46
CA GLY A 65 1.29 -8.43 10.14
C GLY A 65 -0.16 -8.89 10.05
N ILE A 66 -0.92 -8.85 11.14
CA ILE A 66 -2.32 -9.31 11.16
C ILE A 66 -3.32 -8.22 11.52
N GLY A 67 -2.87 -7.04 11.89
CA GLY A 67 -3.76 -5.94 12.25
C GLY A 67 -4.22 -5.13 11.06
N GLY A 68 -5.22 -4.29 11.27
CA GLY A 68 -5.78 -3.43 10.23
C GLY A 68 -6.73 -2.40 10.82
N PRO A 69 -7.47 -1.68 9.96
CA PRO A 69 -8.34 -0.59 10.41
C PRO A 69 -9.71 -1.04 10.91
N GLY A 70 -9.97 -2.35 10.96
CA GLY A 70 -11.25 -2.90 11.37
C GLY A 70 -12.21 -3.18 10.21
N TYR A 71 -11.75 -3.03 8.97
CA TYR A 71 -12.52 -3.33 7.76
C TYR A 71 -11.57 -3.76 6.63
N CYS A 72 -12.13 -4.28 5.55
CA CYS A 72 -11.40 -4.63 4.34
C CYS A 72 -11.97 -3.89 3.15
N ILE A 73 -11.18 -3.73 2.10
CA ILE A 73 -11.59 -3.09 0.86
C ILE A 73 -11.42 -4.06 -0.31
N LYS A 74 -12.10 -3.75 -1.43
CA LYS A 74 -11.98 -4.52 -2.65
C LYS A 74 -10.55 -4.44 -3.18
N GLY A 75 -10.00 -5.59 -3.59
CA GLY A 75 -8.68 -5.65 -4.21
C GLY A 75 -8.73 -5.16 -5.65
N GLU A 76 -7.97 -4.12 -5.96
CA GLU A 76 -7.96 -3.49 -7.28
C GLU A 76 -6.80 -3.99 -8.10
N PHE A 77 -6.90 -5.22 -8.60
CA PHE A 77 -5.87 -5.87 -9.42
C PHE A 77 -6.53 -6.83 -10.42
N SER A 78 -5.79 -7.23 -11.46
CA SER A 78 -6.33 -7.97 -12.59
C SER A 78 -6.98 -9.30 -12.21
N ALA A 79 -6.41 -10.05 -11.28
CA ALA A 79 -6.98 -11.33 -10.84
C ALA A 79 -8.34 -11.17 -10.18
N ASN A 80 -8.68 -9.97 -9.69
CA ASN A 80 -9.97 -9.64 -9.06
C ASN A 80 -10.89 -8.84 -9.99
N GLY A 81 -10.61 -8.83 -11.29
CA GLY A 81 -11.46 -8.20 -12.30
C GLY A 81 -11.28 -6.70 -12.44
N VAL A 82 -10.28 -6.10 -11.84
CA VAL A 82 -10.01 -4.67 -11.94
C VAL A 82 -8.78 -4.44 -12.81
N LYS A 83 -8.92 -3.59 -13.84
CA LYS A 83 -7.80 -3.26 -14.71
C LYS A 83 -6.87 -2.30 -13.98
N ASN A 84 -5.73 -2.81 -13.55
CA ASN A 84 -4.69 -2.02 -12.90
C ASN A 84 -3.35 -2.41 -13.52
N PRO A 85 -2.81 -1.58 -14.44
CA PRO A 85 -1.62 -1.95 -15.21
C PRO A 85 -0.30 -1.63 -14.49
N ILE A 86 -0.34 -1.12 -13.26
CA ILE A 86 0.88 -0.75 -12.56
C ILE A 86 1.68 -2.01 -12.24
N SER A 87 2.95 -2.03 -12.65
CA SER A 87 3.87 -3.13 -12.40
C SER A 87 4.61 -2.93 -11.08
N HIS A 88 4.86 -4.03 -10.37
CA HIS A 88 5.60 -4.00 -9.10
C HIS A 88 7.10 -3.88 -9.36
N LYS A 89 7.54 -2.66 -9.60
CA LYS A 89 8.95 -2.32 -9.79
C LYS A 89 9.47 -1.60 -8.55
N ARG A 90 10.79 -1.47 -8.46
CA ARG A 90 11.41 -0.76 -7.34
C ARG A 90 10.76 0.61 -7.12
N GLY A 91 10.41 0.90 -5.88
CA GLY A 91 9.76 2.15 -5.49
C GLY A 91 8.24 2.14 -5.57
N VAL A 92 7.61 1.10 -6.12
CA VAL A 92 6.15 1.01 -6.20
C VAL A 92 5.57 0.65 -4.84
N LEU A 93 4.51 1.37 -4.45
CA LEU A 93 3.73 1.10 -3.24
C LEU A 93 2.53 0.24 -3.61
N SER A 94 2.30 -0.83 -2.87
CA SER A 94 1.21 -1.77 -3.12
C SER A 94 0.51 -2.15 -1.82
N MET A 95 -0.79 -2.48 -1.91
CA MET A 95 -1.55 -2.88 -0.73
C MET A 95 -1.28 -4.35 -0.40
N ALA A 96 -0.87 -4.61 0.85
CA ALA A 96 -0.77 -5.95 1.37
C ALA A 96 -2.17 -6.51 1.64
N ARG A 97 -2.33 -7.83 1.54
CA ARG A 97 -3.59 -8.50 1.80
C ARG A 97 -3.36 -9.92 2.31
N ALA A 98 -4.41 -10.51 2.88
CA ALA A 98 -4.43 -11.93 3.19
C ALA A 98 -4.73 -12.73 1.92
N GLN A 99 -5.02 -14.01 2.06
CA GLN A 99 -5.28 -14.87 0.91
C GLN A 99 -6.54 -14.47 0.15
N ALA A 100 -7.58 -14.01 0.84
CA ALA A 100 -8.80 -13.51 0.19
C ALA A 100 -8.49 -12.25 -0.62
N MET A 101 -9.07 -12.13 -1.81
CA MET A 101 -8.78 -11.02 -2.72
C MET A 101 -9.25 -9.67 -2.19
N ASP A 102 -10.34 -9.64 -1.43
CA ASP A 102 -10.90 -8.42 -0.84
C ASP A 102 -10.55 -8.31 0.65
N SER A 103 -9.31 -8.59 1.01
CA SER A 103 -8.86 -8.59 2.40
C SER A 103 -7.86 -7.50 2.75
N ALA A 104 -7.54 -6.59 1.81
CA ALA A 104 -6.69 -5.46 2.10
C ALA A 104 -7.38 -4.47 3.05
N GLY A 105 -6.62 -3.79 3.88
CA GLY A 105 -7.11 -2.79 4.81
C GLY A 105 -6.16 -1.61 4.91
N SER A 106 -5.19 -1.67 5.81
CA SER A 106 -4.24 -0.59 6.03
C SER A 106 -2.80 -0.96 5.70
N GLN A 107 -2.46 -2.25 5.71
CA GLN A 107 -1.07 -2.66 5.47
C GLN A 107 -0.70 -2.45 4.01
N PHE A 108 0.51 -1.96 3.80
CA PHE A 108 1.05 -1.73 2.47
C PHE A 108 2.53 -2.13 2.46
N PHE A 109 3.06 -2.33 1.27
CA PHE A 109 4.49 -2.57 1.10
C PHE A 109 5.04 -1.69 -0.01
N ILE A 110 6.33 -1.37 0.10
CA ILE A 110 7.07 -0.58 -0.89
C ILE A 110 8.16 -1.48 -1.46
N MET A 111 8.20 -1.60 -2.77
CA MET A 111 9.15 -2.48 -3.45
C MET A 111 10.57 -1.93 -3.34
N HIS A 112 11.49 -2.77 -2.90
CA HIS A 112 12.92 -2.46 -2.86
C HIS A 112 13.62 -2.93 -4.13
N ALA A 113 13.02 -3.89 -4.84
CA ALA A 113 13.48 -4.41 -6.11
C ALA A 113 12.26 -4.76 -6.97
N ASP A 114 12.48 -5.09 -8.25
CA ASP A 114 11.39 -5.47 -9.12
C ASP A 114 10.77 -6.80 -8.66
N GLY A 115 9.43 -6.85 -8.63
CA GLY A 115 8.68 -8.04 -8.23
C GLY A 115 7.49 -8.26 -9.16
N GLU A 116 7.72 -8.44 -10.45
CA GLU A 116 6.67 -8.55 -11.45
C GLU A 116 5.76 -9.77 -11.22
N PHE A 117 6.21 -10.77 -10.48
CA PHE A 117 5.38 -11.91 -10.11
C PHE A 117 4.16 -11.50 -9.26
N LEU A 118 4.15 -10.30 -8.71
CA LEU A 118 3.03 -9.76 -7.95
C LEU A 118 2.01 -9.04 -8.83
N ASP A 119 2.36 -8.75 -10.07
CA ASP A 119 1.48 -8.00 -10.97
C ASP A 119 0.17 -8.77 -11.21
N GLY A 120 -0.95 -8.04 -11.16
CA GLY A 120 -2.26 -8.64 -11.30
C GLY A 120 -2.79 -9.39 -10.07
N GLN A 121 -2.01 -9.48 -8.99
CA GLN A 121 -2.37 -10.18 -7.76
C GLN A 121 -2.51 -9.24 -6.57
N TYR A 122 -1.98 -8.03 -6.67
CA TYR A 122 -2.02 -7.01 -5.63
C TYR A 122 -2.30 -5.64 -6.23
N ALA A 123 -2.95 -4.77 -5.46
CA ALA A 123 -3.25 -3.39 -5.87
C ALA A 123 -2.02 -2.50 -5.69
N ALA A 124 -1.29 -2.30 -6.77
CA ALA A 124 -0.12 -1.42 -6.79
C ALA A 124 -0.50 0.04 -6.95
#